data_9e7dba04ab783de83d55af40489f0551
#
_entry.id   9e7dba04ab783de83d55af40489f0551
#
_cell.length_a   1.000
_cell.length_b   1.000
_cell.length_c   1.000
_cell.angle_alpha   90.00
_cell.angle_beta   90.00
_cell.angle_gamma   90.00
#
_symmetry.space_group_name_H-M   'P 1'
#
loop_
_entity.id
_entity.type
_entity.pdbx_description
1 polymer ?
#
loop_
_entity_poly.entity_id
_entity_poly.type
_entity_poly.pdbx_seq_one_letter_code
_entity_poly.pdbx_strand_id
1 'polypeptide(L)'
;MKLHQHLPLLALLTPTLALAGMNDDPVLAKLDVKQLEGAYRDSDTRLVWNLEGWLGTDLHKLVLTSEGSRLDGRSEAQELRLFYRRAIAPYWDLELGWHHEPLAEKRDDRALLGISGTAPWFIETELNLLAGPGSDLTAELNLEREIRLTRQWVLTPEAGLTAHNFTDRNEHQGSGLTDLDLELRLAWEVRPDFAPYIGVAWERKLGDSADLTRASGHDVEETYWRLGVSFWF
;
A
#
# COMPACT_ATOMS: atom_id res chain seq x y z
N MET A 1 -0.46 -7.78 40.33
CA MET A 1 -0.13 -8.83 39.36
C MET A 1 -1.35 -9.06 38.48
N LYS A 2 -1.50 -8.31 37.38
CA LYS A 2 -2.63 -8.45 36.43
C LYS A 2 -2.06 -9.01 35.13
N LEU A 3 -2.37 -10.26 34.86
CA LEU A 3 -2.07 -10.98 33.62
C LEU A 3 -2.93 -10.36 32.50
N HIS A 4 -2.32 -9.64 31.58
CA HIS A 4 -2.99 -9.27 30.35
C HIS A 4 -2.94 -10.47 29.39
N GLN A 5 -4.10 -11.05 29.17
CA GLN A 5 -4.30 -12.10 28.18
C GLN A 5 -4.23 -11.47 26.78
N HIS A 6 -3.12 -11.69 26.10
CA HIS A 6 -3.04 -11.49 24.65
C HIS A 6 -3.79 -12.64 23.98
N LEU A 7 -5.00 -12.41 23.55
CA LEU A 7 -5.73 -13.35 22.69
C LEU A 7 -5.03 -13.35 21.31
N PRO A 8 -4.57 -14.50 20.82
CA PRO A 8 -4.05 -14.57 19.46
C PRO A 8 -5.22 -14.52 18.49
N LEU A 9 -5.19 -13.52 17.61
CA LEU A 9 -6.11 -13.35 16.47
C LEU A 9 -5.79 -14.39 15.35
N LEU A 10 -5.55 -15.64 15.71
CA LEU A 10 -5.09 -16.70 14.80
C LEU A 10 -6.20 -17.70 14.44
N ALA A 11 -7.47 -17.30 14.48
CA ALA A 11 -8.57 -18.29 14.38
C ALA A 11 -9.61 -17.94 13.31
N LEU A 12 -9.19 -17.53 12.07
CA LEU A 12 -10.14 -17.40 10.95
C LEU A 12 -9.58 -17.85 9.59
N LEU A 13 -8.65 -18.80 9.58
CA LEU A 13 -8.27 -19.53 8.36
C LEU A 13 -8.99 -20.88 8.33
N THR A 14 -10.31 -20.88 8.27
CA THR A 14 -11.04 -22.07 7.81
C THR A 14 -11.15 -21.98 6.29
N PRO A 15 -10.61 -22.95 5.53
CA PRO A 15 -10.87 -22.99 4.09
C PRO A 15 -12.38 -23.19 3.90
N THR A 16 -13.05 -22.17 3.38
CA THR A 16 -14.43 -22.30 2.93
C THR A 16 -14.45 -23.28 1.76
N LEU A 17 -15.11 -24.41 1.94
CA LEU A 17 -15.40 -25.36 0.88
C LEU A 17 -16.07 -24.58 -0.26
N ALA A 18 -15.42 -24.51 -1.40
CA ALA A 18 -16.00 -24.02 -2.63
C ALA A 18 -17.19 -24.95 -2.97
N LEU A 19 -18.40 -24.48 -2.82
CA LEU A 19 -19.57 -25.10 -3.41
C LEU A 19 -19.47 -24.85 -4.93
N ALA A 20 -18.90 -25.84 -5.62
CA ALA A 20 -18.89 -25.86 -7.09
C ALA A 20 -20.33 -26.05 -7.60
N GLY A 21 -21.11 -24.98 -7.60
CA GLY A 21 -22.27 -24.84 -8.45
C GLY A 21 -21.76 -24.49 -9.86
N MET A 22 -22.40 -25.00 -10.91
CA MET A 22 -22.19 -24.58 -12.31
C MET A 22 -22.67 -23.13 -12.48
N ASN A 23 -21.98 -22.19 -11.86
CA ASN A 23 -22.14 -20.76 -12.09
C ASN A 23 -20.90 -20.31 -12.86
N ASP A 24 -21.09 -19.69 -14.01
CA ASP A 24 -20.01 -19.20 -14.88
C ASP A 24 -19.21 -18.07 -14.22
N ASP A 25 -19.59 -17.58 -13.03
CA ASP A 25 -18.96 -16.48 -12.29
C ASP A 25 -18.88 -16.82 -10.78
N PRO A 26 -17.92 -17.67 -10.36
CA PRO A 26 -17.78 -18.07 -8.97
C PRO A 26 -17.30 -16.89 -8.10
N VAL A 27 -17.81 -16.82 -6.87
CA VAL A 27 -17.26 -15.89 -5.86
C VAL A 27 -15.97 -16.48 -5.31
N LEU A 28 -14.89 -15.72 -5.44
CA LEU A 28 -13.55 -16.07 -4.99
C LEU A 28 -13.11 -15.10 -3.88
N ALA A 29 -12.14 -15.54 -3.09
CA ALA A 29 -11.45 -14.71 -2.10
C ALA A 29 -9.94 -14.91 -2.24
N LYS A 30 -9.17 -13.84 -2.01
CA LYS A 30 -7.71 -13.87 -1.96
C LYS A 30 -7.22 -12.98 -0.84
N LEU A 31 -6.12 -13.38 -0.21
CA LEU A 31 -5.35 -12.56 0.71
C LEU A 31 -3.92 -12.46 0.18
N ASP A 32 -3.48 -11.24 -0.11
CA ASP A 32 -2.12 -10.91 -0.50
C ASP A 32 -1.41 -10.20 0.64
N VAL A 33 -0.25 -10.69 1.01
CA VAL A 33 0.75 -9.97 1.80
C VAL A 33 1.78 -9.45 0.81
N LYS A 34 1.54 -8.26 0.25
CA LYS A 34 2.40 -7.64 -0.77
C LYS A 34 3.77 -7.33 -0.19
N GLN A 35 3.77 -6.80 1.06
CA GLN A 35 4.99 -6.44 1.78
C GLN A 35 4.83 -6.81 3.26
N LEU A 36 5.82 -7.49 3.80
CA LEU A 36 6.07 -7.65 5.23
C LEU A 36 7.57 -7.60 5.43
N GLU A 37 8.10 -6.45 5.87
CA GLU A 37 9.52 -6.17 5.80
C GLU A 37 10.07 -5.37 6.98
N GLY A 38 11.37 -5.53 7.21
CA GLY A 38 12.16 -4.59 8.00
C GLY A 38 12.83 -3.57 7.08
N ALA A 39 12.56 -2.30 7.32
CA ALA A 39 13.27 -1.19 6.68
C ALA A 39 14.36 -0.68 7.63
N TYR A 40 15.59 -0.59 7.12
CA TYR A 40 16.77 -0.28 7.91
C TYR A 40 17.38 1.02 7.43
N ARG A 41 17.59 1.94 8.39
CA ARG A 41 18.34 3.19 8.19
C ARG A 41 19.18 3.45 9.44
N ASP A 42 20.49 3.56 9.28
CA ASP A 42 21.45 3.76 10.38
C ASP A 42 21.29 2.73 11.51
N SER A 43 20.74 3.15 12.66
CA SER A 43 20.46 2.28 13.82
C SER A 43 18.98 1.91 13.95
N ASP A 44 18.11 2.50 13.14
CA ASP A 44 16.68 2.36 13.28
C ASP A 44 16.14 1.23 12.41
N THR A 45 15.20 0.48 12.96
CA THR A 45 14.49 -0.59 12.25
C THR A 45 13.01 -0.32 12.28
N ARG A 46 12.44 -0.10 11.11
CA ARG A 46 11.01 0.10 10.91
C ARG A 46 10.41 -1.19 10.36
N LEU A 47 9.35 -1.70 10.97
CA LEU A 47 8.51 -2.75 10.39
C LEU A 47 7.50 -2.10 9.46
N VAL A 48 7.44 -2.55 8.20
CA VAL A 48 6.49 -2.07 7.19
C VAL A 48 5.62 -3.23 6.72
N TRP A 49 4.33 -2.97 6.47
CA TRP A 49 3.41 -3.95 5.90
C TRP A 49 2.50 -3.32 4.86
N ASN A 50 2.15 -4.13 3.85
CA ASN A 50 1.11 -3.85 2.88
C ASN A 50 0.33 -5.15 2.63
N LEU A 51 -0.95 -5.13 2.98
CA LEU A 51 -1.87 -6.27 2.92
C LEU A 51 -3.06 -5.90 2.05
N GLU A 52 -3.46 -6.80 1.16
CA GLU A 52 -4.70 -6.69 0.40
C GLU A 52 -5.52 -7.96 0.53
N GLY A 53 -6.78 -7.82 0.91
CA GLY A 53 -7.76 -8.91 0.88
C GLY A 53 -8.93 -8.55 -0.02
N TRP A 54 -9.41 -9.48 -0.84
CA TRP A 54 -10.60 -9.24 -1.63
C TRP A 54 -11.54 -10.44 -1.66
N LEU A 55 -12.81 -10.13 -1.88
CA LEU A 55 -13.88 -11.10 -2.06
C LEU A 55 -14.77 -10.64 -3.23
N GLY A 56 -15.08 -11.53 -4.16
CA GLY A 56 -15.96 -11.18 -5.27
C GLY A 56 -15.84 -12.11 -6.47
N THR A 57 -16.26 -11.63 -7.61
CA THR A 57 -16.19 -12.31 -8.90
C THR A 57 -15.12 -11.68 -9.78
N ASP A 58 -14.94 -12.15 -11.00
CA ASP A 58 -13.95 -11.59 -11.93
C ASP A 58 -14.18 -10.09 -12.20
N LEU A 59 -15.46 -9.68 -12.30
CA LEU A 59 -15.82 -8.29 -12.65
C LEU A 59 -16.10 -7.39 -11.45
N HIS A 60 -16.37 -7.96 -10.27
CA HIS A 60 -16.87 -7.24 -9.10
C HIS A 60 -16.19 -7.73 -7.82
N LYS A 61 -15.44 -6.90 -7.16
CA LYS A 61 -14.70 -7.24 -5.94
C LYS A 61 -14.94 -6.21 -4.84
N LEU A 62 -15.08 -6.68 -3.62
CA LEU A 62 -14.93 -5.86 -2.43
C LEU A 62 -13.51 -6.07 -1.92
N VAL A 63 -12.76 -4.98 -1.77
CA VAL A 63 -11.34 -5.00 -1.42
C VAL A 63 -11.12 -4.27 -0.12
N LEU A 64 -10.31 -4.86 0.75
CA LEU A 64 -9.79 -4.24 1.97
C LEU A 64 -8.27 -4.22 1.90
N THR A 65 -7.66 -3.04 2.05
CA THR A 65 -6.21 -2.91 2.20
C THR A 65 -5.84 -2.40 3.57
N SER A 66 -4.70 -2.80 4.06
CA SER A 66 -4.07 -2.26 5.26
C SER A 66 -2.59 -2.06 5.00
N GLU A 67 -2.15 -0.82 5.10
CA GLU A 67 -0.75 -0.42 4.96
C GLU A 67 -0.29 0.27 6.22
N GLY A 68 1.01 0.21 6.50
CA GLY A 68 1.52 0.96 7.63
C GLY A 68 2.94 0.62 8.02
N SER A 69 3.43 1.38 9.01
CA SER A 69 4.76 1.21 9.56
C SER A 69 4.80 1.35 11.08
N ARG A 70 5.78 0.69 11.69
CA ARG A 70 6.05 0.76 13.14
C ARG A 70 7.55 0.89 13.39
N LEU A 71 7.92 1.91 14.16
CA LEU A 71 9.27 2.10 14.67
C LEU A 71 9.28 1.82 16.18
N ASP A 72 10.18 0.98 16.67
CA ASP A 72 10.34 0.64 18.10
C ASP A 72 9.01 0.23 18.79
N GLY A 73 8.13 -0.45 18.07
CA GLY A 73 6.84 -0.91 18.57
C GLY A 73 5.74 0.17 18.64
N ARG A 74 6.02 1.40 18.20
CA ARG A 74 5.04 2.48 18.03
C ARG A 74 4.62 2.55 16.57
N SER A 75 3.32 2.65 16.30
CA SER A 75 2.84 2.85 14.93
C SER A 75 3.14 4.29 14.52
N GLU A 76 3.77 4.47 13.36
CA GLU A 76 4.08 5.77 12.77
C GLU A 76 3.08 6.15 11.69
N ALA A 77 2.72 5.17 10.85
CA ALA A 77 1.69 5.33 9.83
C ALA A 77 0.80 4.10 9.83
N GLN A 78 -0.45 4.30 9.54
CA GLN A 78 -1.42 3.23 9.32
C GLN A 78 -2.56 3.74 8.45
N GLU A 79 -2.81 3.03 7.37
CA GLU A 79 -3.91 3.30 6.44
C GLU A 79 -4.80 2.08 6.30
N LEU A 80 -6.09 2.32 6.20
CA LEU A 80 -7.11 1.32 5.92
C LEU A 80 -7.95 1.84 4.76
N ARG A 81 -8.10 1.03 3.70
CA ARG A 81 -8.98 1.34 2.57
C ARG A 81 -9.98 0.22 2.39
N LEU A 82 -11.25 0.56 2.28
CA LEU A 82 -12.32 -0.36 1.92
C LEU A 82 -13.00 0.17 0.66
N PHE A 83 -12.96 -0.59 -0.43
CA PHE A 83 -13.50 -0.12 -1.69
C PHE A 83 -14.08 -1.26 -2.52
N TYR A 84 -15.01 -0.88 -3.37
CA TYR A 84 -15.57 -1.70 -4.41
C TYR A 84 -14.76 -1.49 -5.70
N ARG A 85 -14.26 -2.59 -6.26
CA ARG A 85 -13.48 -2.62 -7.50
C ARG A 85 -14.35 -3.25 -8.59
N ARG A 86 -14.44 -2.58 -9.75
CA ARG A 86 -15.19 -3.05 -10.91
C ARG A 86 -14.36 -2.96 -12.17
N ALA A 87 -14.27 -4.07 -12.91
CA ALA A 87 -13.68 -4.09 -14.24
C ALA A 87 -14.51 -3.23 -15.21
N ILE A 88 -13.87 -2.21 -15.82
CA ILE A 88 -14.51 -1.26 -16.75
C ILE A 88 -14.00 -1.41 -18.17
N ALA A 89 -12.79 -1.98 -18.34
CA ALA A 89 -12.18 -2.27 -19.63
C ALA A 89 -11.20 -3.44 -19.47
N PRO A 90 -10.72 -4.06 -20.54
CA PRO A 90 -9.62 -5.01 -20.47
C PRO A 90 -8.41 -4.33 -19.75
N TYR A 91 -7.92 -4.96 -18.69
CA TYR A 91 -6.79 -4.50 -17.86
C TYR A 91 -7.04 -3.26 -17.01
N TRP A 92 -8.27 -2.74 -16.91
CA TRP A 92 -8.59 -1.57 -16.12
C TRP A 92 -9.79 -1.75 -15.22
N ASP A 93 -9.63 -1.40 -13.97
CA ASP A 93 -10.64 -1.41 -12.93
C ASP A 93 -10.93 0.01 -12.42
N LEU A 94 -12.18 0.27 -12.09
CA LEU A 94 -12.63 1.46 -11.38
C LEU A 94 -12.84 1.09 -9.91
N GLU A 95 -12.38 1.95 -9.00
CA GLU A 95 -12.46 1.76 -7.57
C GLU A 95 -13.23 2.88 -6.92
N LEU A 96 -14.14 2.55 -6.01
CA LEU A 96 -14.93 3.51 -5.25
C LEU A 96 -15.07 3.03 -3.81
N GLY A 97 -14.69 3.87 -2.86
CA GLY A 97 -14.66 3.45 -1.47
C GLY A 97 -14.33 4.52 -0.47
N TRP A 98 -13.70 4.07 0.59
CA TRP A 98 -13.37 4.83 1.78
C TRP A 98 -11.93 4.54 2.19
N HIS A 99 -11.25 5.59 2.61
CA HIS A 99 -9.89 5.61 3.15
C HIS A 99 -9.93 6.18 4.56
N HIS A 100 -9.13 5.61 5.46
CA HIS A 100 -9.05 5.99 6.86
C HIS A 100 -7.62 5.90 7.38
N GLU A 101 -7.16 6.99 7.98
CA GLU A 101 -5.88 7.07 8.69
C GLU A 101 -6.12 7.17 10.21
N PRO A 102 -6.06 6.05 10.95
CA PRO A 102 -6.39 6.04 12.38
C PRO A 102 -5.38 6.78 13.27
N LEU A 103 -4.18 7.06 12.76
CA LEU A 103 -3.09 7.71 13.52
C LEU A 103 -2.97 9.21 13.24
N ALA A 104 -3.69 9.75 12.26
CA ALA A 104 -3.73 11.19 12.01
C ALA A 104 -4.19 11.93 13.27
N GLU A 105 -3.62 13.12 13.56
CA GLU A 105 -4.00 13.95 14.72
C GLU A 105 -5.50 14.28 14.73
N LYS A 106 -6.08 14.42 13.55
CA LYS A 106 -7.54 14.49 13.33
C LYS A 106 -7.93 13.21 12.60
N ARG A 107 -9.05 12.62 13.04
CA ARG A 107 -9.66 11.51 12.34
C ARG A 107 -9.79 11.85 10.85
N ASP A 108 -9.02 11.19 10.03
CA ASP A 108 -8.98 11.44 8.59
C ASP A 108 -9.76 10.34 7.85
N ASP A 109 -11.04 10.63 7.60
CA ASP A 109 -11.93 9.79 6.81
C ASP A 109 -12.12 10.46 5.44
N ARG A 110 -11.70 9.79 4.35
CA ARG A 110 -11.78 10.32 2.99
C ARG A 110 -12.58 9.40 2.06
N ALA A 111 -13.31 9.96 1.13
CA ALA A 111 -13.86 9.20 0.02
C ALA A 111 -12.75 8.87 -0.98
N LEU A 112 -12.73 7.64 -1.48
CA LEU A 112 -11.77 7.15 -2.44
C LEU A 112 -12.44 6.96 -3.81
N LEU A 113 -11.83 7.51 -4.84
CA LEU A 113 -12.10 7.22 -6.24
C LEU A 113 -10.77 6.83 -6.90
N GLY A 114 -10.68 5.60 -7.41
CA GLY A 114 -9.46 5.07 -7.99
C GLY A 114 -9.66 4.48 -9.38
N ILE A 115 -8.57 4.41 -10.11
CA ILE A 115 -8.42 3.62 -11.31
C ILE A 115 -7.14 2.80 -11.16
N SER A 116 -7.24 1.49 -11.33
CA SER A 116 -6.10 0.58 -11.31
C SER A 116 -6.07 -0.29 -12.55
N GLY A 117 -4.88 -0.70 -12.96
CA GLY A 117 -4.76 -1.58 -14.12
C GLY A 117 -3.36 -1.70 -14.68
N THR A 118 -3.24 -2.39 -15.81
CA THR A 118 -1.96 -2.61 -16.48
C THR A 118 -1.87 -1.73 -17.74
N ALA A 119 -1.01 -0.74 -17.67
CA ALA A 119 -0.66 0.14 -18.80
C ALA A 119 0.27 -0.58 -19.81
N PRO A 120 0.51 -0.01 -21.01
CA PRO A 120 1.48 -0.54 -21.95
C PRO A 120 2.84 -0.82 -21.28
N TRP A 121 3.57 -1.83 -21.81
CA TRP A 121 4.83 -2.36 -21.29
C TRP A 121 4.70 -3.06 -19.92
N PHE A 122 3.50 -3.53 -19.57
CA PHE A 122 3.21 -4.24 -18.32
C PHE A 122 3.54 -3.40 -17.08
N ILE A 123 3.22 -2.11 -17.12
CA ILE A 123 3.33 -1.23 -15.96
C ILE A 123 2.01 -1.30 -15.21
N GLU A 124 2.02 -1.84 -14.00
CA GLU A 124 0.90 -1.75 -13.09
C GLU A 124 0.76 -0.31 -12.63
N THR A 125 -0.42 0.23 -12.78
CA THR A 125 -0.71 1.65 -12.58
C THR A 125 -1.90 1.76 -11.65
N GLU A 126 -1.76 2.53 -10.59
CA GLU A 126 -2.82 2.86 -9.66
C GLU A 126 -2.87 4.39 -9.48
N LEU A 127 -4.01 4.98 -9.77
CA LEU A 127 -4.27 6.42 -9.58
C LEU A 127 -5.46 6.56 -8.64
N ASN A 128 -5.24 7.15 -7.47
CA ASN A 128 -6.25 7.40 -6.45
C ASN A 128 -6.50 8.90 -6.27
N LEU A 129 -7.75 9.27 -6.07
CA LEU A 129 -8.20 10.57 -5.61
C LEU A 129 -8.92 10.38 -4.28
N LEU A 130 -8.39 11.01 -3.24
CA LEU A 130 -8.94 10.98 -1.90
C LEU A 130 -9.56 12.34 -1.57
N ALA A 131 -10.86 12.36 -1.32
CA ALA A 131 -11.59 13.57 -0.99
C ALA A 131 -11.94 13.58 0.49
N GLY A 132 -11.34 14.51 1.23
CA GLY A 132 -11.52 14.72 2.67
C GLY A 132 -12.52 15.82 3.01
N PRO A 133 -12.65 16.13 4.31
CA PRO A 133 -13.48 17.23 4.80
C PRO A 133 -12.99 18.59 4.25
N GLY A 134 -13.91 19.54 4.06
CA GLY A 134 -13.56 20.91 3.70
C GLY A 134 -13.03 21.12 2.27
N SER A 135 -13.22 20.18 1.38
CA SER A 135 -12.70 20.19 0.00
C SER A 135 -11.21 19.83 -0.11
N ASP A 136 -10.65 19.20 0.90
CA ASP A 136 -9.29 18.66 0.85
C ASP A 136 -9.24 17.51 -0.15
N LEU A 137 -8.27 17.55 -1.06
CA LEU A 137 -8.09 16.56 -2.10
C LEU A 137 -6.63 16.12 -2.13
N THR A 138 -6.44 14.79 -2.15
CA THR A 138 -5.14 14.15 -2.37
C THR A 138 -5.21 13.33 -3.65
N ALA A 139 -4.19 13.42 -4.48
CA ALA A 139 -3.99 12.56 -5.64
C ALA A 139 -2.72 11.72 -5.42
N GLU A 140 -2.85 10.41 -5.61
CA GLU A 140 -1.76 9.44 -5.49
C GLU A 140 -1.62 8.68 -6.81
N LEU A 141 -0.40 8.57 -7.32
CA LEU A 141 -0.06 7.76 -8.48
C LEU A 141 1.01 6.77 -8.09
N ASN A 142 0.75 5.48 -8.27
CA ASN A 142 1.71 4.42 -8.10
C ASN A 142 1.93 3.69 -9.42
N LEU A 143 3.18 3.43 -9.75
CA LEU A 143 3.63 2.73 -10.94
C LEU A 143 4.57 1.62 -10.52
N GLU A 144 4.28 0.39 -10.91
CA GLU A 144 5.12 -0.77 -10.62
C GLU A 144 5.33 -1.61 -11.89
N ARG A 145 6.48 -2.28 -12.00
CA ARG A 145 6.71 -3.20 -13.09
C ARG A 145 7.55 -4.40 -12.65
N GLU A 146 7.01 -5.60 -12.81
CA GLU A 146 7.78 -6.82 -12.65
C GLU A 146 8.65 -7.11 -13.87
N ILE A 147 9.95 -7.27 -13.65
CA ILE A 147 10.95 -7.66 -14.66
C ILE A 147 11.54 -9.01 -14.28
N ARG A 148 11.12 -10.08 -14.97
CA ARG A 148 11.64 -11.42 -14.72
C ARG A 148 13.04 -11.57 -15.29
N LEU A 149 14.06 -11.53 -14.41
CA LEU A 149 15.46 -11.72 -14.78
C LEU A 149 15.76 -13.20 -15.10
N THR A 150 15.13 -14.09 -14.32
CA THR A 150 15.19 -15.54 -14.50
C THR A 150 13.82 -16.15 -14.16
N ARG A 151 13.74 -17.47 -14.09
CA ARG A 151 12.51 -18.16 -13.63
C ARG A 151 12.17 -17.92 -12.16
N GLN A 152 13.16 -17.52 -11.36
CA GLN A 152 13.02 -17.36 -9.91
C GLN A 152 13.37 -15.95 -9.42
N TRP A 153 14.07 -15.15 -10.22
CA TRP A 153 14.48 -13.82 -9.83
C TRP A 153 13.63 -12.77 -10.56
N VAL A 154 12.96 -11.94 -9.77
CA VAL A 154 12.11 -10.85 -10.25
C VAL A 154 12.66 -9.54 -9.70
N LEU A 155 12.90 -8.58 -10.58
CA LEU A 155 13.28 -7.21 -10.25
C LEU A 155 12.05 -6.33 -10.42
N THR A 156 11.68 -5.59 -9.39
CA THR A 156 10.49 -4.74 -9.37
C THR A 156 10.89 -3.31 -9.06
N PRO A 157 11.07 -2.44 -10.06
CA PRO A 157 11.05 -0.99 -9.86
C PRO A 157 9.63 -0.51 -9.57
N GLU A 158 9.53 0.42 -8.61
CA GLU A 158 8.29 1.09 -8.23
C GLU A 158 8.52 2.61 -8.13
N ALA A 159 7.52 3.41 -8.46
CA ALA A 159 7.54 4.85 -8.32
C ALA A 159 6.18 5.34 -7.81
N GLY A 160 6.19 6.08 -6.72
CA GLY A 160 5.04 6.75 -6.12
C GLY A 160 5.13 8.27 -6.26
N LEU A 161 4.00 8.92 -6.45
CA LEU A 161 3.89 10.37 -6.50
C LEU A 161 2.61 10.82 -5.79
N THR A 162 2.73 11.74 -4.84
CA THR A 162 1.59 12.29 -4.11
C THR A 162 1.47 13.81 -4.31
N ALA A 163 0.23 14.28 -4.39
CA ALA A 163 -0.08 15.70 -4.49
C ALA A 163 -1.30 16.07 -3.63
N HIS A 164 -1.25 17.23 -2.97
CA HIS A 164 -2.34 17.79 -2.19
C HIS A 164 -2.80 19.14 -2.72
N ASN A 165 -4.09 19.46 -2.58
CA ASN A 165 -4.60 20.81 -2.85
C ASN A 165 -4.65 21.71 -1.60
N PHE A 166 -4.22 21.21 -0.45
CA PHE A 166 -4.24 21.88 0.85
C PHE A 166 -2.86 21.89 1.51
N THR A 167 -2.73 22.63 2.62
CA THR A 167 -1.51 22.64 3.44
C THR A 167 -1.88 22.27 4.87
N ASP A 168 -1.26 21.20 5.42
CA ASP A 168 -1.29 20.87 6.85
C ASP A 168 0.12 21.04 7.44
N ARG A 169 0.26 22.06 8.26
CA ARG A 169 1.57 22.38 8.88
C ARG A 169 1.94 21.42 10.00
N ASN A 170 0.95 20.76 10.63
CA ASN A 170 1.21 19.82 11.71
C ASN A 170 1.82 18.53 11.16
N GLU A 171 1.33 18.09 10.01
CA GLU A 171 1.81 16.90 9.29
C GLU A 171 2.96 17.24 8.30
N HIS A 172 3.43 18.49 8.26
CA HIS A 172 4.42 18.99 7.30
C HIS A 172 4.04 18.75 5.83
N GLN A 173 2.74 18.72 5.55
CA GLN A 173 2.20 18.55 4.20
C GLN A 173 1.94 19.92 3.56
N GLY A 174 2.55 20.15 2.42
CA GLY A 174 2.36 21.34 1.61
C GLY A 174 1.32 21.11 0.50
N SER A 175 0.97 22.16 -0.23
CA SER A 175 0.15 22.07 -1.44
C SER A 175 1.00 21.80 -2.68
N GLY A 176 0.39 21.20 -3.72
CA GLY A 176 1.05 20.77 -4.95
C GLY A 176 1.62 19.35 -4.86
N LEU A 177 2.70 19.08 -5.58
CA LEU A 177 3.43 17.83 -5.47
C LEU A 177 4.19 17.79 -4.14
N THR A 178 3.94 16.76 -3.35
CA THR A 178 4.39 16.68 -1.95
C THR A 178 5.40 15.60 -1.71
N ASP A 179 5.26 14.43 -2.36
CA ASP A 179 6.09 13.27 -2.13
C ASP A 179 6.46 12.60 -3.45
N LEU A 180 7.68 12.08 -3.51
CA LEU A 180 8.20 11.21 -4.55
C LEU A 180 8.90 10.04 -3.89
N ASP A 181 8.42 8.84 -4.17
CA ASP A 181 8.91 7.59 -3.65
C ASP A 181 9.43 6.72 -4.78
N LEU A 182 10.63 6.22 -4.64
CA LEU A 182 11.25 5.29 -5.60
C LEU A 182 11.71 4.05 -4.86
N GLU A 183 11.33 2.89 -5.35
CA GLU A 183 11.74 1.61 -4.79
C GLU A 183 12.28 0.67 -5.87
N LEU A 184 13.26 -0.12 -5.50
CA LEU A 184 13.77 -1.21 -6.30
C LEU A 184 13.86 -2.47 -5.44
N ARG A 185 13.05 -3.48 -5.76
CA ARG A 185 13.03 -4.78 -5.07
C ARG A 185 13.61 -5.87 -5.95
N LEU A 186 14.38 -6.76 -5.36
CA LEU A 186 14.85 -8.00 -5.98
C LEU A 186 14.32 -9.19 -5.19
N ALA A 187 13.32 -9.86 -5.73
CA ALA A 187 12.64 -10.98 -5.11
C ALA A 187 13.15 -12.32 -5.65
N TRP A 188 13.22 -13.31 -4.76
CA TRP A 188 13.49 -14.69 -5.12
C TRP A 188 12.22 -15.52 -4.94
N GLU A 189 11.53 -15.84 -6.02
CA GLU A 189 10.36 -16.72 -6.03
C GLU A 189 10.78 -18.17 -5.70
N VAL A 190 10.82 -18.49 -4.41
CA VAL A 190 11.09 -19.85 -3.93
C VAL A 190 9.95 -20.78 -4.34
N ARG A 191 8.73 -20.25 -4.26
CA ARG A 191 7.47 -20.85 -4.73
C ARG A 191 6.62 -19.75 -5.36
N PRO A 192 5.62 -20.10 -6.20
CA PRO A 192 4.73 -19.11 -6.79
C PRO A 192 3.99 -18.24 -5.78
N ASP A 193 3.74 -18.77 -4.58
CA ASP A 193 3.01 -18.15 -3.49
C ASP A 193 3.91 -17.58 -2.39
N PHE A 194 5.26 -17.63 -2.52
CA PHE A 194 6.18 -17.14 -1.50
C PHE A 194 7.51 -16.66 -2.09
N ALA A 195 7.83 -15.39 -1.86
CA ALA A 195 9.03 -14.75 -2.35
C ALA A 195 9.68 -13.85 -1.28
N PRO A 196 10.81 -14.26 -0.67
CA PRO A 196 11.66 -13.33 0.06
C PRO A 196 12.34 -12.35 -0.89
N TYR A 197 12.58 -11.12 -0.42
CA TYR A 197 13.23 -10.08 -1.23
C TYR A 197 14.15 -9.19 -0.41
N ILE A 198 15.03 -8.52 -1.13
CA ILE A 198 15.79 -7.37 -0.65
C ILE A 198 15.45 -6.16 -1.51
N GLY A 199 15.53 -4.97 -0.95
CA GLY A 199 15.21 -3.75 -1.69
C GLY A 199 15.95 -2.53 -1.16
N VAL A 200 15.83 -1.46 -1.93
CA VAL A 200 16.21 -0.12 -1.54
C VAL A 200 15.06 0.81 -1.89
N ALA A 201 14.67 1.65 -0.94
CA ALA A 201 13.68 2.69 -1.13
C ALA A 201 14.33 4.05 -0.91
N TRP A 202 13.96 5.02 -1.73
CA TRP A 202 14.33 6.41 -1.62
C TRP A 202 13.07 7.26 -1.64
N GLU A 203 12.86 8.01 -0.58
CA GLU A 203 11.69 8.86 -0.35
C GLU A 203 12.13 10.32 -0.32
N ARG A 204 11.36 11.21 -0.96
CA ARG A 204 11.69 12.63 -0.98
C ARG A 204 10.45 13.50 -0.90
N LYS A 205 10.45 14.43 0.07
CA LYS A 205 9.49 15.52 0.12
C LYS A 205 9.75 16.54 -0.97
N LEU A 206 8.70 17.05 -1.63
CA LEU A 206 8.76 18.00 -2.72
C LEU A 206 8.07 19.32 -2.35
N GLY A 207 8.34 20.36 -3.13
CA GLY A 207 7.65 21.66 -3.08
C GLY A 207 7.53 22.25 -1.67
N ASP A 208 6.33 22.71 -1.33
CA ASP A 208 6.03 23.33 -0.02
C ASP A 208 6.20 22.35 1.13
N SER A 209 5.98 21.03 0.93
CA SER A 209 6.23 20.00 1.93
C SER A 209 7.72 19.92 2.29
N ALA A 210 8.61 20.02 1.32
CA ALA A 210 10.06 20.03 1.57
C ALA A 210 10.47 21.27 2.36
N ASP A 211 9.85 22.43 2.14
CA ASP A 211 10.17 23.66 2.87
C ASP A 211 9.67 23.58 4.31
N LEU A 212 8.48 23.02 4.55
CA LEU A 212 7.93 22.79 5.89
C LEU A 212 8.80 21.79 6.68
N THR A 213 9.22 20.70 6.04
CA THR A 213 10.07 19.66 6.63
C THR A 213 11.44 20.24 7.04
N ARG A 214 12.08 21.03 6.14
CA ARG A 214 13.35 21.71 6.49
C ARG A 214 13.18 22.71 7.63
N ALA A 215 12.07 23.45 7.64
CA ALA A 215 11.81 24.45 8.68
C ALA A 215 11.63 23.81 10.06
N SER A 216 11.17 22.55 10.14
CA SER A 216 11.07 21.75 11.37
C SER A 216 12.38 21.03 11.75
N GLY A 217 13.41 21.12 10.92
CA GLY A 217 14.72 20.50 11.18
C GLY A 217 14.82 19.03 10.83
N HIS A 218 13.87 18.50 10.02
CA HIS A 218 13.90 17.13 9.54
C HIS A 218 14.51 17.03 8.14
N ASP A 219 15.00 15.83 7.80
CA ASP A 219 15.52 15.52 6.48
C ASP A 219 14.37 15.49 5.45
N VAL A 220 14.63 16.01 4.26
CA VAL A 220 13.66 16.03 3.15
C VAL A 220 13.77 14.82 2.23
N GLU A 221 14.82 14.04 2.40
CA GLU A 221 15.05 12.80 1.66
C GLU A 221 15.61 11.72 2.57
N GLU A 222 15.17 10.51 2.36
CA GLU A 222 15.54 9.36 3.15
C GLU A 222 15.79 8.15 2.25
N THR A 223 16.74 7.30 2.66
CA THR A 223 17.02 6.05 1.95
C THR A 223 17.00 4.90 2.94
N TYR A 224 16.26 3.85 2.62
CA TYR A 224 16.09 2.66 3.44
C TYR A 224 16.54 1.42 2.69
N TRP A 225 17.24 0.52 3.39
CA TRP A 225 17.40 -0.85 2.95
C TRP A 225 16.24 -1.67 3.45
N ARG A 226 15.66 -2.48 2.60
CA ARG A 226 14.49 -3.30 2.89
C ARG A 226 14.82 -4.79 2.80
N LEU A 227 14.35 -5.57 3.77
CA LEU A 227 14.42 -7.02 3.76
C LEU A 227 13.05 -7.56 4.15
N GLY A 228 12.43 -8.30 3.28
CA GLY A 228 11.05 -8.70 3.48
C GLY A 228 10.66 -9.99 2.78
N VAL A 229 9.38 -10.27 2.90
CA VAL A 229 8.71 -11.39 2.23
C VAL A 229 7.39 -10.93 1.65
N SER A 230 7.03 -11.47 0.49
CA SER A 230 5.70 -11.39 -0.08
C SER A 230 5.10 -12.79 -0.21
N PHE A 231 3.80 -12.93 0.03
CA PHE A 231 3.09 -14.20 -0.12
C PHE A 231 1.59 -14.00 -0.26
N TRP A 232 0.90 -15.00 -0.83
CA TRP A 232 -0.55 -14.94 -1.02
C TRP A 232 -1.23 -16.30 -0.73
N PHE A 233 -2.54 -16.25 -0.44
CA PHE A 233 -3.41 -17.39 -0.18
C PHE A 233 -4.71 -17.33 -1.00
#